data_246bbcfd12a6bfde7f3891b1bceec429
#
_entry.id   246bbcfd12a6bfde7f3891b1bceec429
#
_cell.length_a   1.000
_cell.length_b   1.000
_cell.length_c   1.000
_cell.angle_alpha   90.00
_cell.angle_beta   90.00
_cell.angle_gamma   90.00
#
_symmetry.space_group_name_H-M   'P 1'
#
loop_
_entity.id
_entity.type
_entity.pdbx_description
1 polymer ?
#
loop_
_entity_poly.entity_id
_entity_poly.type
_entity_poly.pdbx_seq_one_letter_code
_entity_poly.pdbx_strand_id
1 'polypeptide(L)'
;KNILALFLSEILFRVVKETEPDSRLFEYLFESIQLLELSDKGGRNFHLVFLLRLLHLSGDNPNVESYVAGSCFDMLNGVFVDRIPMHRHYLNRQESVVLVRLLKISFENMSLYSFSRQDRVSVINRILEYYRLHLPDFPEIKSLSVMQSLFD
;
A
#
# COMPACT_ATOMS: atom_id res chain seq x y z
N LYS A 1 -12.50 5.35 12.47
CA LYS A 1 -11.16 5.92 12.74
C LYS A 1 -10.31 5.02 13.64
N ASN A 2 -10.87 4.46 14.72
CA ASN A 2 -10.10 3.64 15.67
C ASN A 2 -9.50 2.37 15.06
N ILE A 3 -10.26 1.68 14.21
CA ILE A 3 -9.75 0.45 13.58
C ILE A 3 -8.67 0.76 12.53
N LEU A 4 -8.78 1.89 11.84
CA LEU A 4 -7.77 2.34 10.91
C LEU A 4 -6.47 2.69 11.67
N ALA A 5 -6.58 3.38 12.80
CA ALA A 5 -5.44 3.66 13.67
C ALA A 5 -4.76 2.38 14.17
N LEU A 6 -5.55 1.36 14.55
CA LEU A 6 -5.01 0.07 14.97
C LEU A 6 -4.28 -0.63 13.82
N PHE A 7 -4.86 -0.65 12.63
CA PHE A 7 -4.23 -1.20 11.44
C PHE A 7 -2.89 -0.52 11.14
N LEU A 8 -2.87 0.80 11.13
CA LEU A 8 -1.65 1.57 10.90
C LEU A 8 -0.61 1.30 11.98
N SER A 9 -1.03 1.17 13.23
CA SER A 9 -0.11 0.86 14.34
C SER A 9 0.54 -0.52 14.18
N GLU A 10 -0.20 -1.52 13.74
CA GLU A 10 0.37 -2.85 13.46
C GLU A 10 1.42 -2.78 12.35
N ILE A 11 1.11 -2.08 11.25
CA ILE A 11 2.04 -1.88 10.13
C ILE A 11 3.30 -1.16 10.61
N LEU A 12 3.13 -0.05 11.32
CA LEU A 12 4.24 0.77 11.78
C LEU A 12 5.17 0.03 12.73
N PHE A 13 4.63 -0.71 13.66
CA PHE A 13 5.42 -1.50 14.60
C PHE A 13 6.38 -2.43 13.87
N ARG A 14 5.92 -3.03 12.76
CA ARG A 14 6.72 -3.96 11.98
C ARG A 14 7.75 -3.26 11.08
N VAL A 15 7.33 -2.18 10.41
CA VAL A 15 8.22 -1.46 9.48
C VAL A 15 9.31 -0.70 10.25
N VAL A 16 8.95 -0.02 11.34
CA VAL A 16 9.91 0.75 12.14
C VAL A 16 10.96 -0.15 12.80
N LYS A 17 10.57 -1.37 13.18
CA LYS A 17 11.50 -2.33 13.77
C LYS A 17 12.61 -2.75 12.78
N GLU A 18 12.30 -2.79 11.48
CA GLU A 18 13.24 -3.23 10.44
C GLU A 18 14.05 -2.07 9.83
N THR A 19 13.75 -0.82 10.18
CA THR A 19 14.42 0.35 9.63
C THR A 19 15.22 1.09 10.69
N GLU A 20 16.34 1.70 10.25
CA GLU A 20 17.07 2.62 11.12
C GLU A 20 16.26 3.89 11.37
N PRO A 21 16.45 4.56 12.52
CA PRO A 21 15.77 5.83 12.80
C PRO A 21 16.02 6.85 11.69
N ASP A 22 14.93 7.29 11.04
CA ASP A 22 14.96 8.28 9.97
C ASP A 22 13.96 9.39 10.30
N SER A 23 14.44 10.63 10.32
CA SER A 23 13.60 11.79 10.58
C SER A 23 12.48 11.97 9.55
N ARG A 24 12.74 11.61 8.29
CA ARG A 24 11.73 11.68 7.23
C ARG A 24 10.59 10.70 7.48
N LEU A 25 10.92 9.50 7.95
CA LEU A 25 9.91 8.52 8.33
C LEU A 25 9.06 9.05 9.49
N PHE A 26 9.70 9.60 10.52
CA PHE A 26 9.00 10.16 11.67
C PHE A 26 8.07 11.32 11.28
N GLU A 27 8.55 12.26 10.47
CA GLU A 27 7.73 13.36 9.95
C GLU A 27 6.53 12.86 9.16
N TYR A 28 6.76 11.90 8.29
CA TYR A 28 5.70 11.29 7.50
C TYR A 28 4.61 10.65 8.37
N LEU A 29 5.01 9.90 9.39
CA LEU A 29 4.09 9.26 10.33
C LEU A 29 3.26 10.28 11.09
N PHE A 30 3.92 11.32 11.58
CA PHE A 30 3.27 12.40 12.32
C PHE A 30 2.24 13.13 11.45
N GLU A 31 2.61 13.52 10.24
CA GLU A 31 1.71 14.17 9.29
C GLU A 31 0.54 13.28 8.89
N SER A 32 0.80 11.99 8.68
CA SER A 32 -0.23 11.02 8.32
C SER A 32 -1.28 10.86 9.41
N ILE A 33 -0.85 10.80 10.67
CA ILE A 33 -1.77 10.71 11.82
C ILE A 33 -2.61 11.98 11.92
N GLN A 34 -2.00 13.15 11.75
CA GLN A 34 -2.73 14.42 11.78
C GLN A 34 -3.78 14.48 10.66
N LEU A 35 -3.44 14.07 9.45
CA LEU A 35 -4.37 14.03 8.33
C LEU A 35 -5.53 13.07 8.59
N LEU A 36 -5.26 11.93 9.21
CA LEU A 36 -6.31 10.98 9.58
C LEU A 36 -7.28 11.57 10.60
N GLU A 37 -6.76 12.29 11.59
CA GLU A 37 -7.60 12.94 12.61
C GLU A 37 -8.48 14.03 12.04
N LEU A 38 -7.95 14.83 11.10
CA LEU A 38 -8.65 15.96 10.49
C LEU A 38 -9.62 15.53 9.38
N SER A 39 -9.48 14.32 8.84
CA SER A 39 -10.26 13.87 7.68
C SER A 39 -11.58 13.23 8.11
N ASP A 40 -12.68 13.88 7.79
CA ASP A 40 -14.03 13.31 7.99
C ASP A 40 -14.47 12.41 6.84
N LYS A 41 -13.93 12.60 5.65
CA LYS A 41 -14.38 11.91 4.42
C LYS A 41 -13.31 11.07 3.73
N GLY A 42 -12.06 11.14 4.16
CA GLY A 42 -10.93 10.57 3.43
C GLY A 42 -10.60 9.11 3.71
N GLY A 43 -11.41 8.43 4.55
CA GLY A 43 -11.02 7.13 5.10
C GLY A 43 -10.90 5.98 4.12
N ARG A 44 -11.59 6.03 2.98
CA ARG A 44 -11.66 4.87 2.06
C ARG A 44 -10.34 4.53 1.39
N ASN A 45 -9.57 5.53 0.98
CA ASN A 45 -8.32 5.34 0.28
C ASN A 45 -7.08 5.64 1.14
N PHE A 46 -7.27 6.16 2.34
CA PHE A 46 -6.18 6.61 3.20
C PHE A 46 -5.15 5.50 3.45
N HIS A 47 -5.61 4.32 3.82
CA HIS A 47 -4.72 3.20 4.14
C HIS A 47 -3.91 2.72 2.92
N LEU A 48 -4.49 2.78 1.73
CA LEU A 48 -3.79 2.44 0.49
C LEU A 48 -2.67 3.43 0.19
N VAL A 49 -2.97 4.72 0.26
CA VAL A 49 -1.97 5.78 0.07
C VAL A 49 -0.86 5.68 1.12
N PHE A 50 -1.26 5.46 2.37
CA PHE A 50 -0.32 5.33 3.48
C PHE A 50 0.67 4.19 3.24
N LEU A 51 0.17 2.99 2.91
CA LEU A 51 1.02 1.83 2.67
C LEU A 51 1.97 2.02 1.50
N LEU A 52 1.50 2.60 0.40
CA LEU A 52 2.33 2.82 -0.78
C LEU A 52 3.42 3.86 -0.55
N ARG A 53 3.11 4.94 0.15
CA ARG A 53 4.10 5.95 0.50
C ARG A 53 5.13 5.44 1.50
N LEU A 54 4.70 4.58 2.42
CA LEU A 54 5.62 3.94 3.36
C LEU A 54 6.63 3.05 2.64
N LEU A 55 6.21 2.32 1.60
CA LEU A 55 7.13 1.56 0.73
C LEU A 55 8.16 2.47 0.07
N HIS A 56 7.73 3.64 -0.40
CA HIS A 56 8.63 4.60 -1.01
C HIS A 56 9.72 5.07 -0.02
N LEU A 57 9.31 5.37 1.21
CA LEU A 57 10.25 5.81 2.26
C LEU A 57 11.21 4.70 2.71
N SER A 58 10.78 3.45 2.67
CA SER A 58 11.63 2.30 3.01
C SER A 58 12.57 1.89 1.87
N GLY A 59 12.44 2.47 0.69
CA GLY A 59 13.28 2.17 -0.47
C GLY A 59 12.81 0.99 -1.31
N ASP A 60 11.66 0.42 -1.00
CA ASP A 60 11.11 -0.78 -1.66
C ASP A 60 9.98 -0.46 -2.63
N ASN A 61 9.82 0.78 -3.04
CA ASN A 61 8.71 1.20 -3.88
C ASN A 61 8.74 0.52 -5.27
N PRO A 62 7.56 0.18 -5.82
CA PRO A 62 7.45 -0.33 -7.17
C PRO A 62 8.01 0.65 -8.20
N ASN A 63 8.73 0.12 -9.20
CA ASN A 63 9.30 0.94 -10.27
C ASN A 63 8.22 1.27 -11.32
N VAL A 64 7.52 2.38 -11.12
CA VAL A 64 6.44 2.83 -12.01
C VAL A 64 6.95 3.21 -13.40
N GLU A 65 8.21 3.62 -13.53
CA GLU A 65 8.81 3.99 -14.82
C GLU A 65 8.92 2.79 -15.77
N SER A 66 8.95 1.57 -15.23
CA SER A 66 8.97 0.34 -16.04
C SER A 66 7.60 -0.02 -16.62
N TYR A 67 6.53 0.69 -16.26
CA TYR A 67 5.19 0.37 -16.71
C TYR A 67 4.99 0.66 -18.20
N VAL A 68 4.45 -0.34 -18.89
CA VAL A 68 3.96 -0.25 -20.26
C VAL A 68 2.53 -0.83 -20.30
N ALA A 69 1.66 -0.26 -21.10
CA ALA A 69 0.28 -0.72 -21.21
C ALA A 69 0.23 -2.24 -21.48
N GLY A 70 -0.55 -2.98 -20.68
CA GLY A 70 -0.66 -4.42 -20.79
C GLY A 70 0.40 -5.21 -20.05
N SER A 71 1.34 -4.55 -19.35
CA SER A 71 2.34 -5.25 -18.55
C SER A 71 1.77 -5.81 -17.25
N CYS A 72 2.45 -6.78 -16.68
CA CYS A 72 2.18 -7.36 -15.36
C CYS A 72 3.23 -6.87 -14.37
N PHE A 73 2.82 -6.58 -13.14
CA PHE A 73 3.76 -6.21 -12.10
C PHE A 73 4.37 -7.44 -11.45
N ASP A 74 5.68 -7.57 -11.54
CA ASP A 74 6.45 -8.62 -10.88
C ASP A 74 6.78 -8.17 -9.46
N MET A 75 6.11 -8.76 -8.47
CA MET A 75 6.29 -8.38 -7.07
C MET A 75 7.64 -8.78 -6.49
N LEU A 76 8.28 -9.83 -6.99
CA LEU A 76 9.60 -10.23 -6.52
C LEU A 76 10.67 -9.21 -6.90
N ASN A 77 10.61 -8.70 -8.12
CA ASN A 77 11.61 -7.78 -8.66
C ASN A 77 11.19 -6.31 -8.58
N GLY A 78 9.94 -6.03 -8.22
CA GLY A 78 9.45 -4.66 -8.07
C GLY A 78 9.33 -3.89 -9.39
N VAL A 79 9.18 -4.57 -10.51
CA VAL A 79 9.13 -3.99 -11.86
C VAL A 79 7.94 -4.52 -12.65
N PHE A 80 7.51 -3.75 -13.65
CA PHE A 80 6.50 -4.19 -14.61
C PHE A 80 7.20 -4.93 -15.76
N VAL A 81 6.63 -6.05 -16.16
CA VAL A 81 7.18 -6.92 -17.21
C VAL A 81 6.12 -7.19 -18.27
N ASP A 82 6.56 -7.45 -19.51
CA ASP A 82 5.66 -7.66 -20.65
C ASP A 82 5.07 -9.08 -20.72
N ARG A 83 5.60 -10.00 -19.91
CA ARG A 83 5.17 -11.40 -19.87
C ARG A 83 4.70 -11.77 -18.47
N ILE A 84 3.88 -12.81 -18.39
CA ILE A 84 3.50 -13.41 -17.12
C ILE A 84 4.75 -14.06 -16.51
N PRO A 85 5.16 -13.64 -15.29
CA PRO A 85 6.31 -14.26 -14.62
C PRO A 85 6.13 -15.76 -14.38
N MET A 86 7.23 -16.48 -14.27
CA MET A 86 7.22 -17.92 -14.01
C MET A 86 6.79 -18.27 -12.58
N HIS A 87 6.93 -17.31 -11.63
CA HIS A 87 6.50 -17.47 -10.26
C HIS A 87 5.07 -16.92 -10.07
N ARG A 88 4.48 -17.19 -8.90
CA ARG A 88 3.11 -16.77 -8.57
C ARG A 88 2.98 -15.36 -8.00
N HIS A 89 4.09 -14.69 -7.68
CA HIS A 89 4.11 -13.38 -7.02
C HIS A 89 4.08 -12.25 -8.04
N TYR A 90 2.96 -12.15 -8.76
CA TYR A 90 2.76 -11.08 -9.74
C TYR A 90 1.31 -10.61 -9.73
N LEU A 91 1.09 -9.40 -10.20
CA LEU A 91 -0.24 -8.87 -10.48
C LEU A 91 -0.58 -9.12 -11.94
N ASN A 92 -1.80 -9.56 -12.21
CA ASN A 92 -2.28 -9.67 -13.58
C ASN A 92 -2.39 -8.28 -14.23
N ARG A 93 -2.74 -8.22 -15.50
CA ARG A 93 -2.81 -6.95 -16.23
C ARG A 93 -3.80 -5.96 -15.61
N GLN A 94 -4.96 -6.45 -15.18
CA GLN A 94 -6.00 -5.63 -14.58
C GLN A 94 -5.57 -5.10 -13.20
N GLU A 95 -5.03 -5.96 -12.35
CA GLU A 95 -4.48 -5.57 -11.06
C GLU A 95 -3.33 -4.58 -11.21
N SER A 96 -2.50 -4.75 -12.23
CA SER A 96 -1.37 -3.86 -12.51
C SER A 96 -1.83 -2.45 -12.90
N VAL A 97 -2.90 -2.32 -13.67
CA VAL A 97 -3.51 -1.02 -13.99
C VAL A 97 -3.98 -0.31 -12.72
N VAL A 98 -4.63 -1.04 -11.82
CA VAL A 98 -5.09 -0.49 -10.53
C VAL A 98 -3.89 -0.01 -9.70
N LEU A 99 -2.83 -0.80 -9.64
CA LEU A 99 -1.60 -0.41 -8.92
C LEU A 99 -1.00 0.88 -9.48
N VAL A 100 -0.90 1.01 -10.80
CA VAL A 100 -0.37 2.23 -11.43
C VAL A 100 -1.21 3.45 -11.07
N ARG A 101 -2.53 3.31 -11.07
CA ARG A 101 -3.42 4.39 -10.63
C ARG A 101 -3.16 4.78 -9.17
N LEU A 102 -3.01 3.78 -8.29
CA LEU A 102 -2.74 4.00 -6.88
C LEU A 102 -1.37 4.65 -6.62
N LEU A 103 -0.36 4.33 -7.42
CA LEU A 103 0.97 4.94 -7.29
C LEU A 103 0.96 6.44 -7.60
N LYS A 104 -0.06 6.94 -8.28
CA LYS A 104 -0.26 8.36 -8.57
C LYS A 104 -1.09 9.09 -7.51
N ILE A 105 -1.66 8.36 -6.56
CA ILE A 105 -2.50 8.94 -5.50
C ILE A 105 -1.62 9.52 -4.40
N SER A 106 -2.02 10.70 -3.92
CA SER A 106 -1.47 11.36 -2.74
C SER A 106 -2.57 11.61 -1.71
N PHE A 107 -2.19 12.05 -0.52
CA PHE A 107 -3.18 12.47 0.48
C PHE A 107 -4.03 13.65 -0.01
N GLU A 108 -3.46 14.53 -0.85
CA GLU A 108 -4.17 15.70 -1.37
C GLU A 108 -5.23 15.35 -2.39
N ASN A 109 -4.99 14.31 -3.23
CA ASN A 109 -5.90 13.95 -4.32
C ASN A 109 -6.67 12.65 -4.11
N MET A 110 -6.48 11.96 -3.00
CA MET A 110 -7.08 10.63 -2.77
C MET A 110 -8.62 10.64 -2.82
N SER A 111 -9.26 11.76 -2.49
CA SER A 111 -10.73 11.90 -2.54
C SER A 111 -11.27 11.91 -3.96
N LEU A 112 -10.44 12.23 -4.95
CA LEU A 112 -10.81 12.26 -6.36
C LEU A 112 -10.84 10.89 -7.01
N TYR A 113 -10.27 9.88 -6.35
CA TYR A 113 -10.17 8.52 -6.88
C TYR A 113 -11.28 7.66 -6.29
N SER A 114 -11.94 6.90 -7.17
CA SER A 114 -12.96 5.93 -6.78
C SER A 114 -12.52 4.54 -7.21
N PHE A 115 -12.48 3.63 -6.25
CA PHE A 115 -12.21 2.22 -6.48
C PHE A 115 -13.39 1.40 -5.95
N SER A 116 -13.72 0.31 -6.62
CA SER A 116 -14.69 -0.63 -6.08
C SER A 116 -14.15 -1.23 -4.77
N ARG A 117 -15.05 -1.70 -3.92
CA ARG A 117 -14.66 -2.42 -2.71
C ARG A 117 -13.75 -3.61 -3.05
N GLN A 118 -14.13 -4.36 -4.07
CA GLN A 118 -13.37 -5.54 -4.50
C GLN A 118 -11.95 -5.16 -4.91
N ASP A 119 -11.79 -4.08 -5.66
CA ASP A 119 -10.46 -3.59 -6.05
C ASP A 119 -9.63 -3.19 -4.83
N ARG A 120 -10.24 -2.48 -3.87
CA ARG A 120 -9.52 -2.10 -2.64
C ARG A 120 -9.06 -3.30 -1.84
N VAL A 121 -9.93 -4.28 -1.64
CA VAL A 121 -9.59 -5.50 -0.90
C VAL A 121 -8.48 -6.28 -1.63
N SER A 122 -8.62 -6.46 -2.93
CA SER A 122 -7.62 -7.15 -3.74
C SER A 122 -6.26 -6.45 -3.68
N VAL A 123 -6.25 -5.14 -3.87
CA VAL A 123 -5.01 -4.36 -3.89
C VAL A 123 -4.33 -4.34 -2.53
N ILE A 124 -5.08 -4.16 -1.44
CA ILE A 124 -4.45 -4.15 -0.11
C ILE A 124 -3.81 -5.50 0.22
N ASN A 125 -4.46 -6.60 -0.15
CA ASN A 125 -3.88 -7.93 0.04
C ASN A 125 -2.59 -8.10 -0.76
N ARG A 126 -2.54 -7.59 -1.99
CA ARG A 126 -1.34 -7.61 -2.82
C ARG A 126 -0.22 -6.71 -2.30
N ILE A 127 -0.56 -5.52 -1.80
CA ILE A 127 0.42 -4.64 -1.17
C ILE A 127 1.05 -5.31 0.05
N LEU A 128 0.26 -5.96 0.90
CA LEU A 128 0.77 -6.68 2.07
C LEU A 128 1.62 -7.89 1.67
N GLU A 129 1.25 -8.60 0.60
CA GLU A 129 2.10 -9.65 0.02
C GLU A 129 3.46 -9.10 -0.41
N TYR A 130 3.46 -7.93 -1.07
CA TYR A 130 4.69 -7.22 -1.45
C TYR A 130 5.54 -6.86 -0.23
N TYR A 131 4.93 -6.37 0.86
CA TYR A 131 5.62 -6.12 2.12
C TYR A 131 6.29 -7.39 2.65
N ARG A 132 5.58 -8.53 2.64
CA ARG A 132 6.14 -9.81 3.12
C ARG A 132 7.32 -10.27 2.27
N LEU A 133 7.30 -10.02 0.98
CA LEU A 133 8.38 -10.41 0.07
C LEU A 133 9.64 -9.56 0.26
N HIS A 134 9.49 -8.29 0.63
CA HIS A 134 10.58 -7.34 0.70
C HIS A 134 11.05 -7.01 2.11
N LEU A 135 10.22 -7.25 3.13
CA LEU A 135 10.56 -7.06 4.54
C LEU A 135 10.59 -8.41 5.24
N PRO A 136 11.78 -8.86 5.71
CA PRO A 136 11.90 -10.13 6.43
C PRO A 136 10.99 -10.17 7.67
N ASP A 137 10.39 -11.32 7.91
CA ASP A 137 9.55 -11.56 9.09
C ASP A 137 8.31 -10.66 9.22
N PHE A 138 7.86 -10.06 8.11
CA PHE A 138 6.62 -9.28 8.12
C PHE A 138 5.42 -10.22 8.35
N PRO A 139 4.68 -10.06 9.47
CA PRO A 139 3.64 -11.01 9.86
C PRO A 139 2.31 -10.72 9.18
N GLU A 140 1.35 -11.61 9.39
CA GLU A 140 -0.04 -11.35 9.08
C GLU A 140 -0.58 -10.18 9.92
N ILE A 141 -1.34 -9.30 9.29
CA ILE A 141 -1.94 -8.14 9.95
C ILE A 141 -3.32 -8.52 10.47
N LYS A 142 -3.46 -8.64 11.78
CA LYS A 142 -4.68 -9.14 12.43
C LYS A 142 -5.88 -8.20 12.27
N SER A 143 -5.65 -6.90 12.26
CA SER A 143 -6.73 -5.91 12.11
C SER A 143 -7.26 -5.78 10.69
N LEU A 144 -6.62 -6.40 9.70
CA LEU A 144 -6.97 -6.26 8.29
C LEU A 144 -8.40 -6.71 8.00
N SER A 145 -8.81 -7.87 8.48
CA SER A 145 -10.14 -8.41 8.22
C SER A 145 -11.24 -7.53 8.81
N VAL A 146 -11.01 -7.01 10.01
CA VAL A 146 -11.96 -6.10 10.68
C VAL A 146 -12.06 -4.78 9.90
N MET A 147 -10.92 -4.23 9.49
CA MET A 147 -10.90 -3.00 8.70
C MET A 147 -11.62 -3.16 7.37
N GLN A 148 -11.39 -4.26 6.67
CA GLN A 148 -12.05 -4.54 5.39
C GLN A 148 -13.57 -4.65 5.54
N SER A 149 -14.07 -5.22 6.63
CA SER A 149 -15.49 -5.32 6.88
C SER A 149 -16.16 -3.97 7.15
N LEU A 150 -15.42 -3.00 7.68
CA LEU A 150 -15.95 -1.67 7.97
C LEU A 150 -16.06 -0.77 6.74
N PHE A 151 -15.34 -1.06 5.67
CA PHE A 151 -15.38 -0.31 4.41
C PHE A 151 -16.35 -0.91 3.39
N ASP A 152 -17.27 -1.69 3.84
CA ASP A 152 -18.35 -2.27 3.04
C ASP A 152 -19.43 -1.25 2.68
#